data_66abd44b95f49f2237784aeda315198f
#
_entry.id   66abd44b95f49f2237784aeda315198f
#
_cell.length_a   1.000
_cell.length_b   1.000
_cell.length_c   1.000
_cell.angle_alpha   90.00
_cell.angle_beta   90.00
_cell.angle_gamma   90.00
#
_symmetry.space_group_name_H-M   'P 1'
#
loop_
_entity.id
_entity.type
_entity.pdbx_description
1 polymer ?
#
loop_
_entity_poly.entity_id
_entity_poly.type
_entity_poly.pdbx_seq_one_letter_code
_entity_poly.pdbx_strand_id
1 'polypeptide(L)'
;MSMQGQLALGAGDLIAATHKSGKKDSGDQFDDCLWLAAYGNFKESSYCSVTAAISRVNELVRLEAEDCYWTPSGFNYPKSGRGSRALQNVSKLECLFVDLDYYSTKYSNLDSLQLVDQIQKDVPWLPSPSVVIDSGRGCWMLWLFQRPLVINKRTKKQDWMSQWYSCQKFLNELLAPYGADANAVDASRYMRLPETINSKSGRLTQSWIYARHKGKRVDYQFTDLKKLFKEHTPQKQKRNRKKPGTKPHGRINGIDTILTGYSLSYWRMQDLETLIRMRGGKLSDMRKRAVHCYLVEAAHFSTDNESLTATVDYFIDEYIEDPETYKTYYRKELNRVIHRAEYVRTQLIRKTRKQAFLKEADGRWNHSENRYTHTNKRVIQLLGITLDEMRKVSRRPYLKTLIGKDEKAIRRREREGSMERHEYEKRASERAQEAQALAKKGMSQRQIAGQIGVKRTQVQRYLS
;
A
#
# COMPACT_ATOMS: atom_id res chain seq x y z
N MET A 1 -35.62 -3.69 7.55
CA MET A 1 -35.64 -2.92 8.82
C MET A 1 -36.15 -1.54 8.50
N SER A 2 -37.17 -1.07 9.21
CA SER A 2 -37.76 0.24 8.94
C SER A 2 -36.82 1.36 9.38
N MET A 3 -36.82 2.51 8.69
CA MET A 3 -36.01 3.70 8.96
C MET A 3 -36.11 4.25 10.42
N GLN A 4 -37.05 3.78 11.23
CA GLN A 4 -37.37 4.30 12.56
C GLN A 4 -36.36 3.97 13.69
N GLY A 5 -35.19 3.44 13.37
CA GLY A 5 -34.24 3.01 14.40
C GLY A 5 -32.79 3.49 14.28
N GLN A 6 -32.46 4.29 13.29
CA GLN A 6 -31.09 4.77 13.11
C GLN A 6 -30.80 5.95 14.06
N LEU A 7 -29.71 5.84 14.85
CA LEU A 7 -29.29 6.89 15.76
C LEU A 7 -28.39 7.88 15.04
N ALA A 8 -28.80 9.13 14.93
CA ALA A 8 -27.98 10.21 14.40
C ALA A 8 -26.68 10.33 15.22
N LEU A 9 -25.58 10.63 14.53
CA LEU A 9 -24.26 10.80 15.13
C LEU A 9 -23.72 12.18 14.73
N GLY A 10 -23.52 13.04 15.71
CA GLY A 10 -22.96 14.37 15.48
C GLY A 10 -21.53 14.34 15.00
N ALA A 11 -21.07 15.40 14.33
CA ALA A 11 -19.74 15.51 13.76
C ALA A 11 -18.63 15.35 14.82
N GLY A 12 -18.77 16.00 15.96
CA GLY A 12 -17.84 15.87 17.08
C GLY A 12 -17.80 14.45 17.66
N ASP A 13 -18.97 13.83 17.81
CA ASP A 13 -19.10 12.44 18.29
C ASP A 13 -18.50 11.45 17.31
N LEU A 14 -18.63 11.69 16.01
CA LEU A 14 -18.00 10.86 14.98
C LEU A 14 -16.47 10.89 15.08
N ILE A 15 -15.88 12.07 15.25
CA ILE A 15 -14.44 12.21 15.44
C ILE A 15 -13.99 11.48 16.71
N ALA A 16 -14.66 11.71 17.84
CA ALA A 16 -14.37 11.02 19.10
C ALA A 16 -14.53 9.51 19.00
N ALA A 17 -15.51 9.05 18.25
CA ALA A 17 -15.78 7.64 18.02
C ALA A 17 -14.73 6.96 17.14
N THR A 18 -14.17 7.69 16.18
CA THR A 18 -13.15 7.19 15.23
C THR A 18 -11.77 7.24 15.86
N HIS A 19 -11.35 8.38 16.39
CA HIS A 19 -10.02 8.58 16.97
C HIS A 19 -9.99 8.17 18.45
N LYS A 20 -9.91 6.87 18.69
CA LYS A 20 -9.81 6.35 20.05
C LYS A 20 -8.43 6.63 20.63
N SER A 21 -8.39 7.33 21.78
CA SER A 21 -7.15 7.51 22.55
C SER A 21 -6.64 6.13 23.01
N GLY A 22 -5.61 5.63 22.36
CA GLY A 22 -4.91 4.44 22.84
C GLY A 22 -4.09 4.81 24.06
N LYS A 23 -4.35 4.21 25.23
CA LYS A 23 -3.38 4.21 26.33
C LYS A 23 -2.12 3.51 25.81
N LYS A 24 -1.00 4.21 25.78
CA LYS A 24 0.31 3.59 25.59
C LYS A 24 0.73 2.91 26.88
N ASP A 25 1.27 1.70 26.76
CA ASP A 25 1.97 0.98 27.84
C ASP A 25 3.28 1.69 28.28
N SER A 26 3.65 2.80 27.67
CA SER A 26 4.89 3.57 27.91
C SER A 26 4.65 5.05 28.19
N GLY A 27 3.83 5.44 29.12
CA GLY A 27 3.77 6.79 29.69
C GLY A 27 3.82 8.06 28.80
N ASP A 28 4.19 7.94 27.53
CA ASP A 28 4.26 9.03 26.57
C ASP A 28 2.90 9.28 25.93
N GLN A 29 2.21 10.31 26.37
CA GLN A 29 1.05 10.87 25.67
C GLN A 29 1.52 11.54 24.37
N PHE A 30 1.47 10.78 23.26
CA PHE A 30 1.40 11.44 21.97
C PHE A 30 -0.07 11.75 21.70
N ASP A 31 -0.43 13.00 21.71
CA ASP A 31 -1.74 13.45 21.26
C ASP A 31 -1.93 12.99 19.81
N ASP A 32 -2.95 12.16 19.58
CA ASP A 32 -3.34 11.79 18.23
C ASP A 32 -3.79 13.06 17.52
N CYS A 33 -3.21 13.29 16.34
CA CYS A 33 -3.58 14.38 15.49
C CYS A 33 -4.37 13.88 14.29
N LEU A 34 -5.31 14.66 13.86
CA LEU A 34 -6.01 14.50 12.60
C LEU A 34 -5.90 15.76 11.77
N TRP A 35 -6.21 15.65 10.50
CA TRP A 35 -6.31 16.81 9.62
C TRP A 35 -7.75 17.21 9.49
N LEU A 36 -8.02 18.49 9.71
CA LEU A 36 -9.31 19.15 9.54
C LEU A 36 -9.17 20.22 8.48
N ALA A 37 -10.12 20.35 7.57
CA ALA A 37 -10.13 21.37 6.55
C ALA A 37 -11.55 21.89 6.29
N ALA A 38 -11.64 23.18 6.02
CA ALA A 38 -12.85 23.86 5.56
C ALA A 38 -12.49 24.67 4.30
N TYR A 39 -12.95 24.27 3.15
CA TYR A 39 -12.56 24.86 1.86
C TYR A 39 -13.61 25.80 1.25
N GLY A 40 -14.83 25.79 1.76
CA GLY A 40 -15.91 26.66 1.30
C GLY A 40 -15.70 28.12 1.71
N ASN A 41 -16.43 28.54 2.68
CA ASN A 41 -16.42 29.93 3.18
C ASN A 41 -15.23 30.26 4.10
N PHE A 42 -14.52 29.26 4.68
CA PHE A 42 -13.44 29.48 5.64
C PHE A 42 -12.02 29.38 5.08
N LYS A 43 -11.77 28.58 4.04
CA LYS A 43 -10.47 28.36 3.38
C LYS A 43 -9.32 28.05 4.35
N GLU A 44 -9.55 27.16 5.28
CA GLU A 44 -8.56 26.76 6.25
C GLU A 44 -8.27 25.24 6.19
N SER A 45 -7.06 24.88 6.56
CA SER A 45 -6.70 23.49 6.82
C SER A 45 -5.65 23.44 7.92
N SER A 46 -5.80 22.53 8.86
CA SER A 46 -4.89 22.42 9.98
C SER A 46 -4.74 21.01 10.52
N TYR A 47 -3.59 20.77 11.11
CA TYR A 47 -3.35 19.66 12.01
C TYR A 47 -3.82 20.05 13.41
N CYS A 48 -4.59 19.19 14.02
CA CYS A 48 -5.04 19.43 15.39
C CYS A 48 -5.11 18.14 16.20
N SER A 49 -4.98 18.24 17.50
CA SER A 49 -5.30 17.13 18.39
C SER A 49 -6.78 16.79 18.28
N VAL A 50 -7.16 15.58 18.68
CA VAL A 50 -8.57 15.15 18.65
C VAL A 50 -9.47 16.11 19.44
N THR A 51 -9.04 16.56 20.60
CA THR A 51 -9.79 17.51 21.43
C THR A 51 -9.98 18.86 20.75
N ALA A 52 -8.91 19.41 20.16
CA ALA A 52 -8.99 20.67 19.42
C ALA A 52 -9.86 20.53 18.16
N ALA A 53 -9.79 19.38 17.48
CA ALA A 53 -10.63 19.08 16.31
C ALA A 53 -12.11 19.07 16.69
N ILE A 54 -12.49 18.41 17.78
CA ILE A 54 -13.89 18.36 18.24
C ILE A 54 -14.40 19.77 18.54
N SER A 55 -13.60 20.59 19.25
CA SER A 55 -13.98 21.98 19.54
C SER A 55 -14.18 22.80 18.26
N ARG A 56 -13.24 22.69 17.29
CA ARG A 56 -13.34 23.41 16.01
C ARG A 56 -14.50 22.93 15.16
N VAL A 57 -14.75 21.63 15.13
CA VAL A 57 -15.88 21.03 14.40
C VAL A 57 -17.21 21.56 14.94
N ASN A 58 -17.39 21.60 16.25
CA ASN A 58 -18.62 22.14 16.85
C ASN A 58 -18.82 23.62 16.49
N GLU A 59 -17.75 24.38 16.35
CA GLU A 59 -17.81 25.78 15.87
C GLU A 59 -18.19 25.84 14.39
N LEU A 60 -17.56 25.04 13.52
CA LEU A 60 -17.86 24.98 12.08
C LEU A 60 -19.31 24.58 11.82
N VAL A 61 -19.84 23.61 12.58
CA VAL A 61 -21.24 23.20 12.51
C VAL A 61 -22.16 24.35 12.91
N ARG A 62 -21.87 25.03 14.01
CA ARG A 62 -22.66 26.18 14.46
C ARG A 62 -22.66 27.35 13.45
N LEU A 63 -21.58 27.51 12.70
CA LEU A 63 -21.43 28.56 11.68
C LEU A 63 -21.91 28.11 10.29
N GLU A 64 -22.59 26.96 10.19
CA GLU A 64 -23.08 26.41 8.92
C GLU A 64 -21.99 26.35 7.84
N ALA A 65 -20.79 25.93 8.25
CA ALA A 65 -19.63 25.91 7.37
C ALA A 65 -19.84 24.98 6.17
N GLU A 66 -19.31 25.42 5.02
CA GLU A 66 -19.39 24.67 3.76
C GLU A 66 -18.11 23.90 3.49
N ASP A 67 -18.25 22.75 2.79
CA ASP A 67 -17.14 21.94 2.29
C ASP A 67 -16.08 21.63 3.34
N CYS A 68 -16.52 21.20 4.51
CA CYS A 68 -15.65 20.75 5.58
C CYS A 68 -15.29 19.28 5.46
N TYR A 69 -14.05 18.95 5.81
CA TYR A 69 -13.48 17.63 5.69
C TYR A 69 -12.61 17.28 6.89
N TRP A 70 -12.49 16.00 7.16
CA TRP A 70 -11.63 15.45 8.20
C TRP A 70 -10.98 14.15 7.72
N THR A 71 -9.89 13.70 8.37
CA THR A 71 -9.24 12.44 8.06
C THR A 71 -9.60 11.38 9.08
N PRO A 72 -10.03 10.18 8.67
CA PRO A 72 -10.33 9.08 9.60
C PRO A 72 -9.07 8.39 10.14
N SER A 73 -7.89 8.68 9.58
CA SER A 73 -6.61 8.19 10.07
C SER A 73 -5.96 9.17 11.01
N GLY A 74 -5.24 8.67 12.01
CA GLY A 74 -4.40 9.46 12.88
C GLY A 74 -3.03 9.73 12.26
N PHE A 75 -2.41 10.85 12.61
CA PHE A 75 -1.11 11.29 12.10
C PHE A 75 -0.14 11.59 13.24
N ASN A 76 1.15 11.53 12.96
CA ASN A 76 2.17 11.99 13.88
C ASN A 76 2.11 13.53 13.99
N TYR A 77 2.30 14.05 15.19
CA TYR A 77 2.46 15.49 15.38
C TYR A 77 3.70 15.98 14.62
N PRO A 78 3.60 17.08 13.86
CA PRO A 78 4.74 17.60 13.11
C PRO A 78 5.84 18.06 14.06
N LYS A 79 7.08 17.63 13.82
CA LYS A 79 8.24 18.02 14.62
C LYS A 79 8.65 19.47 14.40
N SER A 80 8.29 20.07 13.28
CA SER A 80 8.58 21.44 12.91
C SER A 80 7.49 22.02 12.03
N GLY A 81 6.84 23.07 12.47
CA GLY A 81 5.96 23.92 11.69
C GLY A 81 4.72 23.28 11.09
N ARG A 82 4.67 23.13 9.78
CA ARG A 82 3.45 22.70 9.07
C ARG A 82 3.35 21.18 9.00
N GLY A 83 2.26 20.63 9.51
CA GLY A 83 1.90 19.24 9.26
C GLY A 83 1.64 18.97 7.79
N SER A 84 1.76 17.70 7.36
CA SER A 84 1.41 17.30 6.00
C SER A 84 0.66 15.98 5.99
N ARG A 85 -0.26 15.79 5.04
CA ARG A 85 -0.97 14.53 4.81
C ARG A 85 -0.09 13.49 4.09
N ALA A 86 1.23 13.59 4.25
CA ALA A 86 2.14 12.58 3.71
C ALA A 86 1.87 11.20 4.31
N LEU A 87 1.97 10.16 3.49
CA LEU A 87 1.79 8.77 3.91
C LEU A 87 2.70 8.41 5.10
N GLN A 88 3.91 8.97 5.12
CA GLN A 88 4.89 8.74 6.19
C GLN A 88 4.46 9.29 7.55
N ASN A 89 3.53 10.25 7.55
CA ASN A 89 3.03 10.86 8.77
C ASN A 89 1.82 10.11 9.34
N VAL A 90 1.22 9.19 8.59
CA VAL A 90 0.15 8.33 9.12
C VAL A 90 0.69 7.49 10.27
N SER A 91 0.11 7.66 11.45
CA SER A 91 0.47 6.95 12.69
C SER A 91 -0.51 5.84 13.05
N LYS A 92 -1.77 6.03 12.71
CA LYS A 92 -2.85 5.10 13.05
C LYS A 92 -3.87 4.97 11.92
N LEU A 93 -4.40 3.78 11.75
CA LEU A 93 -5.53 3.48 10.87
C LEU A 93 -6.68 3.01 11.76
N GLU A 94 -7.79 3.74 11.72
CA GLU A 94 -8.89 3.62 12.68
C GLU A 94 -10.10 2.86 12.12
N CYS A 95 -10.19 2.74 10.79
CA CYS A 95 -11.32 2.08 10.12
C CYS A 95 -10.95 1.55 8.73
N LEU A 96 -11.83 0.71 8.17
CA LEU A 96 -12.00 0.58 6.71
C LEU A 96 -13.18 1.45 6.29
N PHE A 97 -13.18 1.88 5.02
CA PHE A 97 -14.25 2.73 4.49
C PHE A 97 -14.47 2.51 2.99
N VAL A 98 -15.64 2.92 2.50
CA VAL A 98 -15.92 2.99 1.06
C VAL A 98 -16.67 4.28 0.78
N ASP A 99 -16.28 4.98 -0.29
CA ASP A 99 -16.97 6.12 -0.86
C ASP A 99 -17.84 5.63 -2.01
N LEU A 100 -19.16 5.80 -1.91
CA LEU A 100 -20.13 5.34 -2.88
C LEU A 100 -20.72 6.53 -3.64
N ASP A 101 -20.22 6.76 -4.85
CA ASP A 101 -20.75 7.72 -5.81
C ASP A 101 -21.93 7.11 -6.59
N TYR A 102 -22.97 6.71 -5.87
CA TYR A 102 -24.08 5.92 -6.43
C TYR A 102 -25.06 6.71 -7.31
N TYR A 103 -24.95 8.03 -7.31
CA TYR A 103 -25.78 8.91 -8.15
C TYR A 103 -25.66 8.65 -9.67
N SER A 104 -24.58 8.01 -10.10
CA SER A 104 -24.34 7.60 -11.50
C SER A 104 -24.70 6.14 -11.78
N THR A 105 -25.28 5.43 -10.83
CA THR A 105 -25.63 4.02 -10.91
C THR A 105 -27.14 3.82 -11.00
N LYS A 106 -27.60 2.60 -11.19
CA LYS A 106 -29.01 2.22 -11.12
C LYS A 106 -29.68 2.46 -9.75
N TYR A 107 -28.88 2.78 -8.74
CA TYR A 107 -29.32 3.02 -7.37
C TYR A 107 -29.49 4.51 -7.03
N SER A 108 -29.41 5.40 -8.03
CA SER A 108 -29.47 6.86 -7.86
C SER A 108 -30.76 7.39 -7.22
N ASN A 109 -31.82 6.60 -7.24
CA ASN A 109 -33.11 6.91 -6.63
C ASN A 109 -33.23 6.52 -5.15
N LEU A 110 -32.22 5.82 -4.59
CA LEU A 110 -32.18 5.44 -3.19
C LEU A 110 -31.55 6.55 -2.35
N ASP A 111 -31.94 6.64 -1.09
CA ASP A 111 -31.16 7.38 -0.11
C ASP A 111 -29.97 6.54 0.41
N SER A 112 -29.08 7.17 1.17
CA SER A 112 -27.86 6.53 1.64
C SER A 112 -28.10 5.29 2.53
N LEU A 113 -29.13 5.30 3.36
CA LEU A 113 -29.49 4.17 4.23
C LEU A 113 -30.15 3.03 3.44
N GLN A 114 -31.05 3.37 2.51
CA GLN A 114 -31.67 2.39 1.61
C GLN A 114 -30.63 1.68 0.74
N LEU A 115 -29.61 2.43 0.27
CA LEU A 115 -28.51 1.85 -0.49
C LEU A 115 -27.73 0.83 0.38
N VAL A 116 -27.43 1.19 1.61
CA VAL A 116 -26.71 0.28 2.53
C VAL A 116 -27.55 -0.95 2.84
N ASP A 117 -28.86 -0.80 3.05
CA ASP A 117 -29.79 -1.93 3.23
C ASP A 117 -29.81 -2.85 1.99
N GLN A 118 -29.77 -2.27 0.79
CA GLN A 118 -29.68 -3.06 -0.44
C GLN A 118 -28.36 -3.82 -0.54
N ILE A 119 -27.22 -3.17 -0.21
CA ILE A 119 -25.91 -3.83 -0.17
C ILE A 119 -25.90 -4.99 0.83
N GLN A 120 -26.52 -4.82 2.01
CA GLN A 120 -26.58 -5.88 3.02
C GLN A 120 -27.44 -7.06 2.57
N LYS A 121 -28.46 -6.85 1.75
CA LYS A 121 -29.27 -7.92 1.14
C LYS A 121 -28.47 -8.66 0.07
N ASP A 122 -27.76 -7.95 -0.79
CA ASP A 122 -27.04 -8.52 -1.92
C ASP A 122 -25.72 -9.19 -1.51
N VAL A 123 -25.10 -8.72 -0.40
CA VAL A 123 -23.83 -9.21 0.14
C VAL A 123 -23.98 -9.55 1.63
N PRO A 124 -24.79 -10.55 1.98
CA PRO A 124 -25.18 -10.82 3.38
C PRO A 124 -24.03 -11.25 4.29
N TRP A 125 -22.92 -11.69 3.74
CA TRP A 125 -21.72 -12.04 4.50
C TRP A 125 -20.87 -10.81 4.87
N LEU A 126 -21.07 -9.65 4.21
CA LEU A 126 -20.35 -8.42 4.55
C LEU A 126 -20.92 -7.87 5.85
N PRO A 127 -20.08 -7.65 6.88
CA PRO A 127 -20.55 -7.05 8.12
C PRO A 127 -21.16 -5.67 7.87
N SER A 128 -22.20 -5.33 8.59
CA SER A 128 -22.83 -4.01 8.51
C SER A 128 -21.82 -2.90 8.91
N PRO A 129 -21.79 -1.75 8.21
CA PRO A 129 -20.89 -0.66 8.59
C PRO A 129 -21.22 -0.15 10.00
N SER A 130 -20.20 0.24 10.77
CA SER A 130 -20.39 0.88 12.08
C SER A 130 -21.14 2.20 11.96
N VAL A 131 -20.75 2.98 10.92
CA VAL A 131 -21.29 4.32 10.64
C VAL A 131 -21.55 4.45 9.15
N VAL A 132 -22.60 5.18 8.82
CA VAL A 132 -22.95 5.65 7.46
C VAL A 132 -22.96 7.16 7.47
N ILE A 133 -22.38 7.79 6.45
CA ILE A 133 -22.38 9.24 6.24
C ILE A 133 -22.99 9.56 4.91
N ASP A 134 -24.08 10.32 4.85
CA ASP A 134 -24.57 10.96 3.64
C ASP A 134 -23.71 12.20 3.36
N SER A 135 -22.96 12.17 2.29
CA SER A 135 -22.11 13.30 1.87
C SER A 135 -22.86 14.38 1.10
N GLY A 136 -24.18 14.24 0.96
CA GLY A 136 -25.04 15.14 0.19
C GLY A 136 -25.18 14.78 -1.29
N ARG A 137 -24.27 13.95 -1.85
CA ARG A 137 -24.32 13.40 -3.21
C ARG A 137 -24.05 11.91 -3.25
N GLY A 138 -23.31 11.41 -2.31
CA GLY A 138 -22.90 10.01 -2.18
C GLY A 138 -23.00 9.56 -0.73
N CYS A 139 -22.44 8.40 -0.45
CA CYS A 139 -22.50 7.78 0.86
C CYS A 139 -21.14 7.20 1.23
N TRP A 140 -20.71 7.43 2.47
CA TRP A 140 -19.57 6.74 3.06
C TRP A 140 -20.03 5.65 4.00
N MET A 141 -19.48 4.46 3.87
CA MET A 141 -19.66 3.35 4.80
C MET A 141 -18.35 3.16 5.57
N LEU A 142 -18.39 3.16 6.91
CA LEU A 142 -17.22 3.02 7.78
C LEU A 142 -17.34 1.78 8.66
N TRP A 143 -16.30 0.95 8.68
CA TRP A 143 -16.11 -0.15 9.63
C TRP A 143 -15.04 0.26 10.64
N LEU A 144 -15.48 0.82 11.76
CA LEU A 144 -14.58 1.32 12.81
C LEU A 144 -13.90 0.17 13.53
N PHE A 145 -12.62 0.33 13.84
CA PHE A 145 -11.88 -0.69 14.57
C PHE A 145 -12.07 -0.54 16.09
N GLN A 146 -12.12 -1.68 16.78
CA GLN A 146 -12.12 -1.71 18.24
C GLN A 146 -10.79 -1.15 18.80
N ARG A 147 -9.68 -1.42 18.12
CA ARG A 147 -8.35 -0.89 18.40
C ARG A 147 -7.70 -0.43 17.11
N PRO A 148 -7.10 0.77 17.09
CA PRO A 148 -6.42 1.28 15.91
C PRO A 148 -5.22 0.40 15.52
N LEU A 149 -4.92 0.36 14.23
CA LEU A 149 -3.69 -0.23 13.74
C LEU A 149 -2.56 0.79 13.83
N VAL A 150 -1.71 0.66 14.80
CA VAL A 150 -0.57 1.57 15.00
C VAL A 150 0.51 1.29 13.97
N ILE A 151 0.85 2.31 13.19
CA ILE A 151 1.89 2.25 12.15
C ILE A 151 3.24 2.54 12.80
N ASN A 152 3.89 1.49 13.28
CA ASN A 152 5.18 1.61 13.92
C ASN A 152 6.31 1.32 12.93
N LYS A 153 7.05 2.36 12.57
CA LYS A 153 8.21 2.26 11.66
C LYS A 153 9.40 1.49 12.28
N ARG A 154 9.44 1.35 13.61
CA ARG A 154 10.56 0.69 14.32
C ARG A 154 10.36 -0.81 14.48
N THR A 155 9.13 -1.27 14.62
CA THR A 155 8.84 -2.70 14.79
C THR A 155 8.36 -3.31 13.48
N LYS A 156 9.22 -4.10 12.87
CA LYS A 156 9.06 -4.70 11.53
C LYS A 156 8.19 -5.97 11.52
N LYS A 157 7.58 -6.32 12.64
CA LYS A 157 6.85 -7.59 12.75
C LYS A 157 5.52 -7.61 11.99
N GLN A 158 4.87 -6.46 11.81
CA GLN A 158 3.56 -6.40 11.15
C GLN A 158 3.49 -5.22 10.18
N ASP A 159 3.28 -5.53 8.93
CA ASP A 159 3.02 -4.56 7.87
C ASP A 159 1.52 -4.25 7.82
N TRP A 160 1.06 -3.47 8.81
CA TRP A 160 -0.34 -3.07 8.89
C TRP A 160 -0.78 -2.21 7.70
N MET A 161 0.10 -1.36 7.20
CA MET A 161 -0.20 -0.47 6.10
C MET A 161 -0.59 -1.26 4.84
N SER A 162 0.25 -2.21 4.40
CA SER A 162 -0.06 -3.03 3.22
C SER A 162 -1.28 -3.93 3.42
N GLN A 163 -1.46 -4.45 4.64
CA GLN A 163 -2.62 -5.30 4.95
C GLN A 163 -3.92 -4.49 4.90
N TRP A 164 -3.90 -3.28 5.47
CA TRP A 164 -5.03 -2.36 5.44
C TRP A 164 -5.38 -1.98 3.99
N TYR A 165 -4.39 -1.56 3.19
CA TYR A 165 -4.62 -1.25 1.77
C TYR A 165 -5.19 -2.42 0.99
N SER A 166 -4.78 -3.63 1.32
CA SER A 166 -5.31 -4.84 0.66
C SER A 166 -6.78 -5.06 0.97
N CYS A 167 -7.17 -4.89 2.23
CA CYS A 167 -8.56 -4.98 2.66
C CYS A 167 -9.40 -3.83 2.08
N GLN A 168 -8.85 -2.62 2.13
CA GLN A 168 -9.47 -1.40 1.60
C GLN A 168 -9.79 -1.54 0.10
N LYS A 169 -8.81 -2.00 -0.67
CA LYS A 169 -8.99 -2.22 -2.10
C LYS A 169 -9.95 -3.37 -2.40
N PHE A 170 -9.86 -4.46 -1.66
CA PHE A 170 -10.80 -5.58 -1.81
C PHE A 170 -12.24 -5.13 -1.59
N LEU A 171 -12.49 -4.38 -0.51
CA LEU A 171 -13.79 -3.85 -0.15
C LEU A 171 -14.33 -2.89 -1.23
N ASN A 172 -13.47 -2.03 -1.74
CA ASN A 172 -13.80 -1.11 -2.83
C ASN A 172 -14.14 -1.87 -4.14
N GLU A 173 -13.34 -2.90 -4.50
CA GLU A 173 -13.64 -3.75 -5.67
C GLU A 173 -14.95 -4.55 -5.48
N LEU A 174 -15.25 -5.01 -4.28
CA LEU A 174 -16.49 -5.71 -3.94
C LEU A 174 -17.72 -4.81 -4.15
N LEU A 175 -17.62 -3.56 -3.72
CA LEU A 175 -18.72 -2.60 -3.77
C LEU A 175 -18.72 -1.73 -5.05
N ALA A 176 -17.86 -2.00 -6.02
CA ALA A 176 -17.84 -1.30 -7.30
C ALA A 176 -19.19 -1.29 -8.05
N PRO A 177 -20.02 -2.36 -8.01
CA PRO A 177 -21.36 -2.34 -8.63
C PRO A 177 -22.32 -1.30 -8.02
N TYR A 178 -22.05 -0.83 -6.80
CA TYR A 178 -22.86 0.16 -6.07
C TYR A 178 -22.26 1.58 -6.17
N GLY A 179 -21.25 1.78 -7.02
CA GLY A 179 -20.65 3.08 -7.26
C GLY A 179 -19.43 3.40 -6.40
N ALA A 180 -18.75 2.38 -5.84
CA ALA A 180 -17.54 2.62 -5.07
C ALA A 180 -16.46 3.33 -5.90
N ASP A 181 -15.97 4.48 -5.40
CA ASP A 181 -14.93 5.26 -6.05
C ASP A 181 -13.58 4.52 -5.93
N ALA A 182 -13.05 4.08 -7.09
CA ALA A 182 -11.80 3.37 -7.17
C ALA A 182 -10.59 4.17 -6.64
N ASN A 183 -10.71 5.49 -6.52
CA ASN A 183 -9.69 6.38 -5.99
C ASN A 183 -9.78 6.57 -4.46
N ALA A 184 -10.90 6.21 -3.83
CA ALA A 184 -11.09 6.39 -2.41
C ALA A 184 -10.52 5.22 -1.61
N VAL A 185 -9.21 4.94 -1.75
CA VAL A 185 -8.54 3.80 -1.09
C VAL A 185 -7.25 4.19 -0.33
N ASP A 186 -7.00 5.47 -0.14
CA ASP A 186 -5.77 5.95 0.51
C ASP A 186 -5.94 6.22 2.01
N ALA A 187 -4.84 6.00 2.77
CA ALA A 187 -4.84 6.18 4.22
C ALA A 187 -4.87 7.64 4.67
N SER A 188 -4.58 8.58 3.77
CA SER A 188 -4.60 10.03 4.05
C SER A 188 -5.86 10.72 3.52
N ARG A 189 -6.91 9.93 3.23
CA ARG A 189 -8.15 10.41 2.65
C ARG A 189 -8.88 11.43 3.51
N TYR A 190 -9.40 12.45 2.87
CA TYR A 190 -10.43 13.30 3.43
C TYR A 190 -11.80 12.65 3.29
N MET A 191 -12.59 12.75 4.34
CA MET A 191 -14.02 12.49 4.35
C MET A 191 -14.76 13.78 4.62
N ARG A 192 -15.91 13.95 4.02
CA ARG A 192 -16.78 15.08 4.30
C ARG A 192 -17.27 15.01 5.75
N LEU A 193 -17.20 16.16 6.42
CA LEU A 193 -17.62 16.28 7.81
C LEU A 193 -19.15 16.32 7.86
N PRO A 194 -19.82 15.48 8.66
CA PRO A 194 -21.26 15.59 8.90
C PRO A 194 -21.66 16.93 9.49
N GLU A 195 -22.94 17.26 9.39
CA GLU A 195 -23.56 18.51 9.91
C GLU A 195 -22.97 19.78 9.27
N THR A 196 -22.26 19.66 8.12
CA THR A 196 -21.80 20.78 7.30
C THR A 196 -22.45 20.76 5.92
N ILE A 197 -22.42 21.88 5.22
CA ILE A 197 -23.07 22.02 3.92
C ILE A 197 -22.15 21.51 2.81
N ASN A 198 -22.68 20.68 1.94
CA ASN A 198 -22.04 20.35 0.66
C ASN A 198 -22.42 21.40 -0.39
N SER A 199 -21.49 22.32 -0.70
CA SER A 199 -21.75 23.43 -1.64
C SER A 199 -22.21 22.97 -3.03
N LYS A 200 -21.74 21.79 -3.48
CA LYS A 200 -22.14 21.23 -4.81
C LYS A 200 -23.57 20.75 -4.87
N SER A 201 -24.17 20.39 -3.77
CA SER A 201 -25.56 19.90 -3.70
C SER A 201 -26.49 20.83 -2.93
N GLY A 202 -25.93 21.78 -2.18
CA GLY A 202 -26.69 22.63 -1.24
C GLY A 202 -27.28 21.87 -0.04
N ARG A 203 -26.89 20.59 0.16
CA ARG A 203 -27.49 19.72 1.17
C ARG A 203 -26.60 19.66 2.43
N LEU A 204 -27.25 19.61 3.58
CA LEU A 204 -26.62 19.27 4.84
C LEU A 204 -26.19 17.81 4.83
N THR A 205 -24.94 17.54 5.18
CA THR A 205 -24.40 16.20 5.33
C THR A 205 -24.85 15.59 6.66
N GLN A 206 -25.06 14.30 6.73
CA GLN A 206 -25.57 13.62 7.91
C GLN A 206 -24.81 12.33 8.19
N SER A 207 -24.80 11.88 9.44
CA SER A 207 -24.22 10.57 9.79
C SER A 207 -25.07 9.81 10.79
N TRP A 208 -25.00 8.49 10.72
CA TRP A 208 -25.77 7.59 11.58
C TRP A 208 -24.93 6.41 12.06
N ILE A 209 -25.18 5.99 13.31
CA ILE A 209 -24.75 4.67 13.77
C ILE A 209 -25.62 3.62 13.09
N TYR A 210 -25.06 2.83 12.19
CA TYR A 210 -25.80 1.83 11.41
C TYR A 210 -25.80 0.46 12.12
N ALA A 211 -24.63 -0.14 12.37
CA ALA A 211 -24.53 -1.41 13.06
C ALA A 211 -24.63 -1.22 14.59
N ARG A 212 -25.61 -1.86 15.21
CA ARG A 212 -25.79 -1.85 16.67
C ARG A 212 -26.03 -3.23 17.23
N HIS A 213 -25.46 -3.48 18.39
CA HIS A 213 -25.72 -4.66 19.21
C HIS A 213 -26.04 -4.22 20.66
N LYS A 214 -27.20 -4.61 21.17
CA LYS A 214 -27.68 -4.17 22.49
C LYS A 214 -27.61 -2.66 22.70
N GLY A 215 -28.05 -1.88 21.70
CA GLY A 215 -28.07 -0.42 21.71
C GLY A 215 -26.72 0.26 21.51
N LYS A 216 -25.59 -0.47 21.54
CA LYS A 216 -24.24 0.08 21.34
C LYS A 216 -23.79 -0.09 19.89
N ARG A 217 -22.99 0.85 19.38
CA ARG A 217 -22.34 0.74 18.07
C ARG A 217 -21.45 -0.50 18.02
N VAL A 218 -21.44 -1.17 16.88
CA VAL A 218 -20.56 -2.32 16.62
C VAL A 218 -19.26 -1.79 15.99
N ASP A 219 -18.14 -2.11 16.63
CA ASP A 219 -16.79 -1.89 16.12
C ASP A 219 -16.11 -3.25 15.92
N TYR A 220 -15.14 -3.32 15.01
CA TYR A 220 -14.59 -4.57 14.50
C TYR A 220 -13.11 -4.76 14.87
N GLN A 221 -12.70 -6.00 15.05
CA GLN A 221 -11.28 -6.34 15.00
C GLN A 221 -10.85 -6.40 13.53
N PHE A 222 -9.78 -5.69 13.18
CA PHE A 222 -9.27 -5.71 11.80
C PHE A 222 -8.90 -7.11 11.32
N THR A 223 -8.33 -7.92 12.21
CA THR A 223 -7.95 -9.31 11.92
C THR A 223 -9.13 -10.17 11.48
N ASP A 224 -10.31 -9.94 12.07
CA ASP A 224 -11.51 -10.70 11.78
C ASP A 224 -12.10 -10.26 10.44
N LEU A 225 -12.14 -8.96 10.15
CA LEU A 225 -12.52 -8.44 8.84
C LEU A 225 -11.61 -8.99 7.73
N LYS A 226 -10.29 -8.98 7.96
CA LYS A 226 -9.31 -9.52 7.02
C LYS A 226 -9.51 -11.01 6.78
N LYS A 227 -9.76 -11.80 7.83
CA LYS A 227 -10.04 -13.24 7.73
C LYS A 227 -11.30 -13.48 6.91
N LEU A 228 -12.37 -12.77 7.21
CA LEU A 228 -13.65 -12.86 6.50
C LEU A 228 -13.50 -12.54 5.01
N PHE A 229 -12.79 -11.47 4.66
CA PHE A 229 -12.51 -11.10 3.27
C PHE A 229 -11.70 -12.17 2.55
N LYS A 230 -10.78 -12.83 3.25
CA LYS A 230 -10.01 -13.94 2.69
C LYS A 230 -10.88 -15.17 2.41
N GLU A 231 -11.81 -15.51 3.28
CA GLU A 231 -12.74 -16.61 3.14
C GLU A 231 -13.70 -16.43 1.94
N HIS A 232 -14.14 -15.18 1.69
CA HIS A 232 -15.00 -14.84 0.57
C HIS A 232 -14.25 -14.41 -0.70
N THR A 233 -12.94 -14.54 -0.71
CA THR A 233 -12.15 -14.37 -1.92
C THR A 233 -12.29 -15.60 -2.82
N PRO A 234 -12.61 -15.44 -4.13
CA PRO A 234 -12.68 -16.57 -5.05
C PRO A 234 -11.37 -17.35 -5.04
N GLN A 235 -11.41 -18.60 -4.61
CA GLN A 235 -10.23 -19.47 -4.62
C GLN A 235 -9.72 -19.61 -6.06
N LYS A 236 -8.43 -19.43 -6.25
CA LYS A 236 -7.78 -19.76 -7.52
C LYS A 236 -7.90 -21.27 -7.70
N GLN A 237 -8.79 -21.74 -8.58
CA GLN A 237 -8.68 -23.09 -9.08
C GLN A 237 -7.23 -23.30 -9.55
N LYS A 238 -6.57 -24.36 -9.06
CA LYS A 238 -5.23 -24.76 -9.53
C LYS A 238 -5.32 -24.91 -11.05
N ARG A 239 -4.88 -23.90 -11.79
CA ARG A 239 -4.88 -23.94 -13.24
C ARG A 239 -3.78 -24.89 -13.66
N ASN A 240 -4.15 -26.01 -14.28
CA ASN A 240 -3.26 -26.63 -15.26
C ASN A 240 -2.80 -25.55 -16.22
N ARG A 241 -1.48 -25.44 -16.40
CA ARG A 241 -0.83 -24.43 -17.26
C ARG A 241 -1.32 -24.55 -18.71
N LYS A 242 -2.50 -24.03 -18.99
CA LYS A 242 -2.94 -23.73 -20.36
C LYS A 242 -2.78 -22.23 -20.59
N LYS A 243 -2.35 -21.87 -21.80
CA LYS A 243 -1.98 -20.54 -22.33
C LYS A 243 -2.71 -19.34 -21.69
N PRO A 244 -2.04 -18.15 -21.59
CA PRO A 244 -2.63 -16.95 -20.98
C PRO A 244 -3.81 -16.46 -21.82
N GLY A 245 -4.99 -16.90 -21.44
CA GLY A 245 -6.24 -16.33 -21.95
C GLY A 245 -6.57 -15.04 -21.21
N THR A 246 -7.14 -14.09 -21.91
CA THR A 246 -7.70 -12.85 -21.38
C THR A 246 -8.58 -13.12 -20.15
N LYS A 247 -8.29 -12.46 -19.04
CA LYS A 247 -9.10 -12.55 -17.82
C LYS A 247 -10.49 -11.97 -18.12
N PRO A 248 -11.58 -12.62 -17.68
CA PRO A 248 -12.91 -12.05 -17.82
C PRO A 248 -12.98 -10.70 -17.09
N HIS A 249 -13.61 -9.71 -17.71
CA HIS A 249 -13.95 -8.42 -17.08
C HIS A 249 -14.80 -8.68 -15.81
N GLY A 250 -14.44 -8.03 -14.70
CA GLY A 250 -15.23 -8.04 -13.48
C GLY A 250 -14.79 -9.00 -12.37
N ARG A 251 -13.63 -9.68 -12.49
CA ARG A 251 -13.15 -10.57 -11.43
C ARG A 251 -12.49 -9.77 -10.32
N ILE A 252 -13.05 -9.87 -9.11
CA ILE A 252 -12.43 -9.32 -7.90
C ILE A 252 -11.09 -10.02 -7.66
N ASN A 253 -10.03 -9.24 -7.45
CA ASN A 253 -8.73 -9.81 -7.10
C ASN A 253 -8.77 -10.35 -5.67
N GLY A 254 -8.22 -11.54 -5.46
CA GLY A 254 -8.12 -12.09 -4.12
C GLY A 254 -7.21 -11.24 -3.22
N ILE A 255 -7.57 -11.11 -1.96
CA ILE A 255 -6.86 -10.27 -0.98
C ILE A 255 -5.36 -10.59 -0.90
N ASP A 256 -4.96 -11.86 -1.01
CA ASP A 256 -3.54 -12.24 -1.00
C ASP A 256 -2.77 -11.72 -2.23
N THR A 257 -3.45 -11.61 -3.39
CA THR A 257 -2.84 -11.04 -4.61
C THR A 257 -2.68 -9.53 -4.47
N ILE A 258 -3.69 -8.85 -3.91
CA ILE A 258 -3.65 -7.42 -3.63
C ILE A 258 -2.58 -7.11 -2.60
N LEU A 259 -2.54 -7.91 -1.51
CA LEU A 259 -1.55 -7.78 -0.44
C LEU A 259 -0.12 -7.87 -0.97
N THR A 260 0.17 -8.85 -1.84
CA THR A 260 1.51 -9.03 -2.41
C THR A 260 1.98 -7.78 -3.15
N GLY A 261 1.08 -7.13 -3.87
CA GLY A 261 1.41 -5.94 -4.60
C GLY A 261 1.67 -4.72 -3.73
N TYR A 262 0.80 -4.44 -2.78
CA TYR A 262 1.01 -3.33 -1.84
C TYR A 262 2.24 -3.56 -0.96
N SER A 263 2.45 -4.79 -0.48
CA SER A 263 3.66 -5.15 0.25
C SER A 263 4.93 -4.90 -0.56
N LEU A 264 4.92 -5.23 -1.85
CA LEU A 264 6.07 -4.99 -2.72
C LEU A 264 6.39 -3.49 -2.85
N SER A 265 5.39 -2.65 -3.11
CA SER A 265 5.58 -1.20 -3.23
C SER A 265 6.01 -0.58 -1.90
N TYR A 266 5.38 -0.96 -0.80
CA TYR A 266 5.75 -0.50 0.55
C TYR A 266 7.21 -0.84 0.89
N TRP A 267 7.61 -2.08 0.68
CA TRP A 267 8.98 -2.51 0.96
C TRP A 267 10.00 -1.85 0.06
N ARG A 268 9.66 -1.54 -1.20
CA ARG A 268 10.52 -0.78 -2.08
C ARG A 268 10.73 0.66 -1.62
N MET A 269 9.70 1.33 -1.12
CA MET A 269 9.84 2.65 -0.51
C MET A 269 10.83 2.58 0.67
N GLN A 270 10.64 1.61 1.57
CA GLN A 270 11.54 1.42 2.71
C GLN A 270 12.97 1.05 2.30
N ASP A 271 13.11 0.26 1.23
CA ASP A 271 14.41 -0.10 0.67
C ASP A 271 15.15 1.12 0.11
N LEU A 272 14.45 2.01 -0.59
CA LEU A 272 15.01 3.26 -1.12
C LEU A 272 15.49 4.17 0.02
N GLU A 273 14.68 4.38 1.03
CA GLU A 273 15.06 5.16 2.22
C GLU A 273 16.28 4.55 2.93
N THR A 274 16.32 3.23 3.06
CA THR A 274 17.45 2.53 3.70
C THR A 274 18.72 2.64 2.88
N LEU A 275 18.64 2.52 1.56
CA LEU A 275 19.76 2.67 0.64
C LEU A 275 20.39 4.07 0.77
N ILE A 276 19.55 5.11 0.82
CA ILE A 276 20.03 6.48 0.94
C ILE A 276 20.70 6.71 2.29
N ARG A 277 20.13 6.21 3.39
CA ARG A 277 20.79 6.28 4.71
C ARG A 277 22.14 5.59 4.73
N MET A 278 22.30 4.50 4.00
CA MET A 278 23.60 3.82 3.86
C MET A 278 24.61 4.61 3.04
N ARG A 279 24.17 5.46 2.13
CA ARG A 279 24.99 6.33 1.29
C ARG A 279 25.31 7.69 1.93
N GLY A 280 25.11 7.83 3.23
CA GLY A 280 25.41 9.05 3.98
C GLY A 280 24.17 9.86 4.40
N GLY A 281 22.96 9.36 4.12
CA GLY A 281 21.71 9.92 4.60
C GLY A 281 21.04 10.90 3.65
N LYS A 282 21.81 11.62 2.83
CA LYS A 282 21.27 12.52 1.80
C LYS A 282 21.96 12.29 0.45
N LEU A 283 21.22 12.48 -0.63
CA LEU A 283 21.73 12.33 -2.00
C LEU A 283 22.05 13.70 -2.60
N SER A 284 23.29 13.85 -3.07
CA SER A 284 23.72 14.92 -3.98
C SER A 284 23.51 14.50 -5.44
N ASP A 285 23.90 13.27 -5.76
CA ASP A 285 23.75 12.69 -7.09
C ASP A 285 22.49 11.80 -7.20
N MET A 286 22.08 11.53 -8.44
CA MET A 286 20.93 10.67 -8.77
C MET A 286 19.58 11.12 -8.15
N ARG A 287 19.50 12.35 -7.63
CA ARG A 287 18.32 12.90 -6.95
C ARG A 287 17.04 12.65 -7.75
N LYS A 288 17.03 13.06 -9.02
CA LYS A 288 15.90 12.90 -9.92
C LYS A 288 15.45 11.45 -10.08
N ARG A 289 16.41 10.52 -10.21
CA ARG A 289 16.12 9.09 -10.37
C ARG A 289 15.55 8.49 -9.08
N ALA A 290 16.09 8.87 -7.94
CA ALA A 290 15.61 8.43 -6.63
C ALA A 290 14.19 8.93 -6.36
N VAL A 291 13.92 10.22 -6.58
CA VAL A 291 12.57 10.80 -6.43
C VAL A 291 11.58 10.13 -7.39
N HIS A 292 11.97 9.88 -8.64
CA HIS A 292 11.11 9.18 -9.59
C HIS A 292 10.79 7.73 -9.15
N CYS A 293 11.80 6.97 -8.72
CA CYS A 293 11.56 5.61 -8.22
C CYS A 293 10.66 5.61 -7.00
N TYR A 294 10.85 6.53 -6.07
CA TYR A 294 10.03 6.66 -4.87
C TYR A 294 8.59 7.03 -5.21
N LEU A 295 8.40 8.02 -6.07
CA LEU A 295 7.09 8.48 -6.52
C LEU A 295 6.25 7.36 -7.14
N VAL A 296 6.86 6.53 -7.99
CA VAL A 296 6.15 5.41 -8.63
C VAL A 296 5.58 4.44 -7.58
N GLU A 297 6.32 4.17 -6.54
CA GLU A 297 5.83 3.28 -5.47
C GLU A 297 4.83 4.02 -4.55
N ALA A 298 5.07 5.30 -4.23
CA ALA A 298 4.18 6.13 -3.43
C ALA A 298 2.80 6.35 -4.08
N ALA A 299 2.76 6.45 -5.41
CA ALA A 299 1.51 6.60 -6.17
C ALA A 299 0.52 5.42 -5.99
N HIS A 300 0.97 4.29 -5.45
CA HIS A 300 0.07 3.19 -5.11
C HIS A 300 -0.69 3.41 -3.79
N PHE A 301 -0.21 4.32 -2.95
CA PHE A 301 -0.73 4.60 -1.62
C PHE A 301 -1.45 5.94 -1.50
N SER A 302 -1.30 6.82 -2.50
CA SER A 302 -1.92 8.14 -2.52
C SER A 302 -2.77 8.29 -3.78
N THR A 303 -4.02 8.66 -3.64
CA THR A 303 -4.97 8.76 -4.75
C THR A 303 -5.30 10.21 -5.11
N ASP A 304 -5.02 11.15 -4.24
CA ASP A 304 -5.08 12.58 -4.53
C ASP A 304 -3.67 13.18 -4.71
N ASN A 305 -3.58 14.26 -5.48
CA ASN A 305 -2.32 14.92 -5.80
C ASN A 305 -1.71 15.63 -4.60
N GLU A 306 -2.50 16.14 -3.69
CA GLU A 306 -2.01 16.83 -2.49
C GLU A 306 -1.28 15.85 -1.57
N SER A 307 -1.88 14.71 -1.27
CA SER A 307 -1.25 13.66 -0.46
C SER A 307 -0.01 13.07 -1.13
N LEU A 308 -0.05 12.88 -2.46
CA LEU A 308 1.10 12.39 -3.20
C LEU A 308 2.24 13.39 -3.20
N THR A 309 1.94 14.67 -3.44
CA THR A 309 2.91 15.76 -3.39
C THR A 309 3.54 15.85 -2.00
N ALA A 310 2.72 15.86 -0.94
CA ALA A 310 3.20 15.87 0.43
C ALA A 310 4.11 14.66 0.74
N THR A 311 3.79 13.49 0.21
CA THR A 311 4.60 12.27 0.38
C THR A 311 5.96 12.39 -0.32
N VAL A 312 6.00 12.95 -1.51
CA VAL A 312 7.23 13.17 -2.28
C VAL A 312 8.06 14.31 -1.68
N ASP A 313 7.43 15.40 -1.25
CA ASP A 313 8.10 16.52 -0.59
C ASP A 313 8.75 16.06 0.72
N TYR A 314 8.08 15.24 1.52
CA TYR A 314 8.68 14.60 2.69
C TYR A 314 9.95 13.81 2.32
N PHE A 315 9.90 13.02 1.25
CA PHE A 315 11.06 12.27 0.79
C PHE A 315 12.20 13.19 0.34
N ILE A 316 11.88 14.28 -0.35
CA ILE A 316 12.87 15.28 -0.79
C ILE A 316 13.51 15.95 0.43
N ASP A 317 12.75 16.41 1.40
CA ASP A 317 13.23 17.09 2.60
C ASP A 317 14.16 16.20 3.45
N GLU A 318 13.80 14.93 3.57
CA GLU A 318 14.55 14.00 4.41
C GLU A 318 15.81 13.44 3.72
N TYR A 319 15.77 13.20 2.39
CA TYR A 319 16.76 12.38 1.70
C TYR A 319 17.49 13.08 0.54
N ILE A 320 17.15 14.29 0.20
CA ILE A 320 17.82 15.03 -0.87
C ILE A 320 18.65 16.17 -0.26
N GLU A 321 19.89 16.32 -0.74
CA GLU A 321 20.74 17.43 -0.37
C GLU A 321 20.17 18.71 -0.98
N ASP A 322 20.16 19.79 -0.18
CA ASP A 322 19.60 21.09 -0.54
C ASP A 322 18.16 20.98 -1.10
N PRO A 323 17.20 20.54 -0.28
CA PRO A 323 15.84 20.24 -0.73
C PRO A 323 15.10 21.47 -1.29
N GLU A 324 15.35 22.67 -0.76
CA GLU A 324 14.67 23.89 -1.20
C GLU A 324 15.12 24.30 -2.61
N THR A 325 16.42 24.28 -2.88
CA THR A 325 16.94 24.51 -4.23
C THR A 325 16.47 23.44 -5.19
N TYR A 326 16.44 22.16 -4.74
CA TYR A 326 15.93 21.08 -5.57
C TYR A 326 14.45 21.26 -5.93
N LYS A 327 13.58 21.57 -4.96
CA LYS A 327 12.15 21.83 -5.18
C LYS A 327 11.94 23.02 -6.13
N THR A 328 12.68 24.11 -5.93
CA THR A 328 12.57 25.31 -6.76
C THR A 328 13.00 25.06 -8.21
N TYR A 329 14.15 24.45 -8.39
CA TYR A 329 14.75 24.20 -9.71
C TYR A 329 13.99 23.14 -10.51
N TYR A 330 13.54 22.07 -9.83
CA TYR A 330 12.89 20.91 -10.46
C TYR A 330 11.36 20.90 -10.35
N ARG A 331 10.74 21.94 -9.82
CA ARG A 331 9.29 21.98 -9.59
C ARG A 331 8.45 21.67 -10.84
N LYS A 332 8.85 22.20 -12.00
CA LYS A 332 8.17 21.89 -13.28
C LYS A 332 8.29 20.41 -13.66
N GLU A 333 9.43 19.82 -13.38
CA GLU A 333 9.70 18.43 -13.69
C GLU A 333 9.05 17.51 -12.67
N LEU A 334 9.08 17.88 -11.39
CA LEU A 334 8.34 17.21 -10.32
C LEU A 334 6.84 17.18 -10.64
N ASN A 335 6.26 18.30 -11.07
CA ASN A 335 4.88 18.34 -11.51
C ASN A 335 4.61 17.42 -12.71
N ARG A 336 5.50 17.35 -13.68
CA ARG A 336 5.37 16.37 -14.80
C ARG A 336 5.40 14.93 -14.30
N VAL A 337 6.23 14.62 -13.32
CA VAL A 337 6.33 13.28 -12.73
C VAL A 337 5.08 12.98 -11.91
N ILE A 338 4.57 13.94 -11.15
CA ILE A 338 3.30 13.82 -10.41
C ILE A 338 2.13 13.65 -11.40
N HIS A 339 2.04 14.47 -12.45
CA HIS A 339 1.03 14.30 -13.50
C HIS A 339 1.16 12.98 -14.24
N ARG A 340 2.37 12.46 -14.41
CA ARG A 340 2.58 11.14 -14.99
C ARG A 340 2.12 10.02 -14.06
N ALA A 341 2.34 10.15 -12.76
CA ALA A 341 1.81 9.23 -11.76
C ALA A 341 0.28 9.29 -11.70
N GLU A 342 -0.31 10.47 -11.79
CA GLU A 342 -1.74 10.68 -11.93
C GLU A 342 -2.29 10.05 -13.22
N TYR A 343 -1.59 10.25 -14.35
CA TYR A 343 -1.93 9.61 -15.60
C TYR A 343 -1.88 8.09 -15.48
N VAL A 344 -0.86 7.53 -14.84
CA VAL A 344 -0.75 6.09 -14.58
C VAL A 344 -1.89 5.63 -13.68
N ARG A 345 -2.26 6.37 -12.63
CA ARG A 345 -3.43 6.09 -11.80
C ARG A 345 -4.73 6.11 -12.59
N THR A 346 -4.95 7.13 -13.41
CA THR A 346 -6.15 7.26 -14.25
C THR A 346 -6.22 6.19 -15.33
N GLN A 347 -5.10 5.71 -15.86
CA GLN A 347 -5.05 4.58 -16.78
C GLN A 347 -5.29 3.23 -16.08
N LEU A 348 -4.99 3.13 -14.78
CA LEU A 348 -5.40 1.99 -13.95
C LEU A 348 -6.93 1.82 -13.95
N ILE A 349 -7.66 2.92 -14.01
CA ILE A 349 -9.12 2.97 -14.02
C ILE A 349 -9.66 2.72 -15.43
N ARG A 350 -9.00 3.23 -16.48
CA ARG A 350 -9.43 3.10 -17.89
C ARG A 350 -8.81 1.87 -18.54
N LYS A 351 -9.36 0.72 -18.28
CA LYS A 351 -8.90 -0.64 -18.65
C LYS A 351 -8.62 -0.92 -20.13
N THR A 352 -8.80 -0.01 -21.07
CA THR A 352 -8.98 -0.41 -22.47
C THR A 352 -8.01 0.14 -23.49
N ARG A 353 -7.04 0.99 -23.14
CA ARG A 353 -6.16 1.54 -24.20
C ARG A 353 -4.68 1.64 -23.80
N LYS A 354 -3.87 0.77 -24.38
CA LYS A 354 -2.47 0.85 -24.79
C LYS A 354 -1.39 0.27 -23.86
N GLN A 355 -1.14 -1.01 -24.07
CA GLN A 355 0.12 -1.68 -23.74
C GLN A 355 1.35 -1.02 -24.41
N ALA A 356 1.18 -0.28 -25.53
CA ALA A 356 2.27 0.35 -26.26
C ALA A 356 2.93 1.49 -25.47
N PHE A 357 2.14 2.32 -24.81
CA PHE A 357 2.65 3.50 -24.07
C PHE A 357 3.52 3.14 -22.85
N LEU A 358 3.24 2.02 -22.21
CA LEU A 358 3.97 1.56 -21.01
C LEU A 358 5.34 0.96 -21.31
N LYS A 359 5.58 0.53 -22.56
CA LYS A 359 6.92 0.11 -23.00
C LYS A 359 7.88 1.29 -23.10
N GLU A 360 7.39 2.45 -23.52
CA GLU A 360 8.20 3.67 -23.62
C GLU A 360 8.57 4.28 -22.26
N ALA A 361 7.79 3.96 -21.21
CA ALA A 361 7.98 4.50 -19.86
C ALA A 361 8.98 3.69 -19.01
N ASP A 362 9.74 2.77 -19.58
CA ASP A 362 10.73 1.93 -18.87
C ASP A 362 10.17 1.11 -17.68
N GLY A 363 8.86 0.92 -17.62
CA GLY A 363 8.18 0.16 -16.59
C GLY A 363 7.49 -1.08 -17.15
N ARG A 364 7.02 -1.92 -16.25
CA ARG A 364 6.16 -3.07 -16.58
C ARG A 364 4.79 -2.89 -15.98
N TRP A 365 3.78 -3.05 -16.82
CA TRP A 365 2.42 -3.17 -16.35
C TRP A 365 2.25 -4.50 -15.63
N ASN A 366 1.90 -4.46 -14.36
CA ASN A 366 1.53 -5.67 -13.66
C ASN A 366 0.08 -6.03 -13.97
N HIS A 367 -0.12 -6.85 -15.01
CA HIS A 367 -1.44 -7.28 -15.44
C HIS A 367 -2.24 -8.01 -14.35
N SER A 368 -1.55 -8.62 -13.38
CA SER A 368 -2.24 -9.33 -12.28
C SER A 368 -2.82 -8.36 -11.26
N GLU A 369 -2.20 -7.20 -11.11
CA GLU A 369 -2.52 -6.21 -10.08
C GLU A 369 -2.99 -4.88 -10.68
N ASN A 370 -2.93 -4.75 -12.00
CA ASN A 370 -3.33 -3.54 -12.71
C ASN A 370 -2.53 -2.29 -12.27
N ARG A 371 -1.22 -2.44 -12.05
CA ARG A 371 -0.33 -1.39 -11.55
C ARG A 371 0.92 -1.23 -12.41
N TYR A 372 1.39 0.02 -12.52
CA TYR A 372 2.69 0.32 -13.10
C TYR A 372 3.76 0.23 -12.00
N THR A 373 4.79 -0.57 -12.23
CA THR A 373 5.93 -0.70 -11.32
C THR A 373 7.22 -0.85 -12.10
N HIS A 374 8.32 -0.37 -11.55
CA HIS A 374 9.65 -0.69 -12.06
C HIS A 374 10.00 -2.15 -11.79
N THR A 375 10.78 -2.76 -12.68
CA THR A 375 11.43 -4.03 -12.35
C THR A 375 12.59 -3.79 -11.38
N ASN A 376 12.92 -4.75 -10.52
CA ASN A 376 14.07 -4.64 -9.64
C ASN A 376 15.37 -4.35 -10.42
N LYS A 377 15.55 -4.98 -11.59
CA LYS A 377 16.68 -4.72 -12.48
C LYS A 377 16.76 -3.24 -12.88
N ARG A 378 15.61 -2.63 -13.21
CA ARG A 378 15.56 -1.23 -13.62
C ARG A 378 15.90 -0.28 -12.46
N VAL A 379 15.36 -0.54 -11.27
CA VAL A 379 15.70 0.26 -10.07
C VAL A 379 17.19 0.17 -9.75
N ILE A 380 17.76 -1.05 -9.79
CA ILE A 380 19.20 -1.27 -9.59
C ILE A 380 20.02 -0.45 -10.59
N GLN A 381 19.66 -0.49 -11.88
CA GLN A 381 20.35 0.29 -12.92
C GLN A 381 20.19 1.80 -12.73
N LEU A 382 18.99 2.28 -12.46
CA LEU A 382 18.70 3.70 -12.31
C LEU A 382 19.47 4.33 -11.15
N LEU A 383 19.64 3.58 -10.05
CA LEU A 383 20.25 4.06 -8.82
C LEU A 383 21.69 3.55 -8.63
N GLY A 384 22.24 2.83 -9.61
CA GLY A 384 23.60 2.29 -9.55
C GLY A 384 23.85 1.45 -8.30
N ILE A 385 22.88 0.61 -7.91
CA ILE A 385 22.98 -0.18 -6.66
C ILE A 385 24.03 -1.28 -6.85
N THR A 386 25.05 -1.26 -6.02
CA THR A 386 26.16 -2.21 -6.06
C THR A 386 25.82 -3.53 -5.38
N LEU A 387 26.55 -4.60 -5.72
CA LEU A 387 26.43 -5.89 -5.04
C LEU A 387 26.74 -5.79 -3.55
N ASP A 388 27.69 -4.96 -3.17
CA ASP A 388 28.06 -4.78 -1.76
C ASP A 388 26.96 -4.07 -0.97
N GLU A 389 26.30 -3.09 -1.56
CA GLU A 389 25.13 -2.47 -0.95
C GLU A 389 24.01 -3.50 -0.78
N MET A 390 23.72 -4.32 -1.81
CA MET A 390 22.76 -5.39 -1.72
C MET A 390 23.12 -6.43 -0.65
N ARG A 391 24.41 -6.77 -0.50
CA ARG A 391 24.91 -7.71 0.51
C ARG A 391 24.83 -7.15 1.92
N LYS A 392 25.27 -5.92 2.14
CA LYS A 392 25.19 -5.23 3.44
C LYS A 392 23.77 -5.13 3.95
N VAL A 393 22.85 -4.94 3.05
CA VAL A 393 21.44 -4.79 3.32
C VAL A 393 20.73 -6.13 3.45
N SER A 394 21.33 -7.23 2.99
CA SER A 394 20.72 -8.57 3.03
C SER A 394 20.35 -9.06 4.44
N ARG A 395 20.96 -8.53 5.46
CA ARG A 395 20.62 -8.82 6.86
C ARG A 395 19.32 -8.13 7.31
N ARG A 396 18.79 -7.21 6.51
CA ARG A 396 17.52 -6.51 6.78
C ARG A 396 16.46 -6.97 5.78
N PRO A 397 15.21 -7.21 6.19
CA PRO A 397 14.20 -7.84 5.35
C PRO A 397 13.76 -7.01 4.12
N TYR A 398 14.16 -5.73 4.02
CA TYR A 398 13.64 -4.81 3.01
C TYR A 398 14.30 -4.90 1.67
N LEU A 399 15.61 -4.78 1.59
CA LEU A 399 16.33 -4.72 0.32
C LEU A 399 16.33 -6.06 -0.44
N LYS A 400 15.67 -7.08 0.08
CA LYS A 400 15.38 -8.31 -0.68
C LYS A 400 14.62 -8.05 -1.98
N THR A 401 13.84 -7.00 -2.02
CA THR A 401 13.06 -6.66 -3.21
C THR A 401 13.94 -6.11 -4.33
N LEU A 402 15.06 -5.46 -3.99
CA LEU A 402 16.01 -4.87 -4.95
C LEU A 402 17.10 -5.86 -5.40
N ILE A 403 17.24 -7.01 -4.75
CA ILE A 403 18.22 -8.03 -5.13
C ILE A 403 17.84 -8.64 -6.47
N GLY A 404 18.74 -8.58 -7.45
CA GLY A 404 18.58 -9.20 -8.76
C GLY A 404 18.43 -10.73 -8.71
N LYS A 405 17.95 -11.33 -9.79
CA LYS A 405 17.77 -12.80 -9.86
C LYS A 405 19.09 -13.53 -9.69
N ASP A 406 20.15 -13.01 -10.27
CA ASP A 406 21.49 -13.63 -10.23
C ASP A 406 22.07 -13.62 -8.83
N GLU A 407 21.93 -12.49 -8.12
CA GLU A 407 22.35 -12.38 -6.73
C GLU A 407 21.53 -13.29 -5.80
N LYS A 408 20.24 -13.43 -6.05
CA LYS A 408 19.41 -14.39 -5.31
C LYS A 408 19.86 -15.84 -5.55
N ALA A 409 20.29 -16.17 -6.76
CA ALA A 409 20.80 -17.48 -7.09
C ALA A 409 22.16 -17.75 -6.41
N ILE A 410 23.06 -16.76 -6.41
CA ILE A 410 24.36 -16.83 -5.72
C ILE A 410 24.15 -17.07 -4.21
N ARG A 411 23.31 -16.26 -3.55
CA ARG A 411 23.01 -16.41 -2.12
C ARG A 411 22.33 -17.72 -1.77
N ARG A 412 21.51 -18.25 -2.66
CA ARG A 412 20.93 -19.57 -2.47
C ARG A 412 22.00 -20.64 -2.48
N ARG A 413 22.95 -20.57 -3.44
CA ARG A 413 24.08 -21.51 -3.53
C ARG A 413 24.98 -21.43 -2.30
N GLU A 414 25.34 -20.21 -1.86
CA GLU A 414 26.12 -19.99 -0.65
C GLU A 414 25.45 -20.60 0.61
N ARG A 415 24.14 -20.40 0.76
CA ARG A 415 23.38 -20.95 1.90
C ARG A 415 23.23 -22.48 1.83
N GLU A 416 23.10 -23.02 0.62
CA GLU A 416 22.99 -24.46 0.37
C GLU A 416 24.36 -25.14 0.34
N GLY A 417 25.44 -24.39 0.60
CA GLY A 417 26.83 -24.89 0.51
C GLY A 417 27.24 -25.30 -0.92
N SER A 418 26.51 -24.79 -1.93
CA SER A 418 26.79 -25.11 -3.31
C SER A 418 27.92 -24.21 -3.83
N MET A 419 28.92 -24.83 -4.44
CA MET A 419 30.03 -24.10 -5.05
C MET A 419 29.60 -23.27 -6.25
N GLU A 420 30.35 -22.19 -6.55
CA GLU A 420 30.21 -21.48 -7.83
C GLU A 420 30.48 -22.43 -9.02
N ARG A 421 29.78 -22.19 -10.13
CA ARG A 421 29.87 -23.05 -11.32
C ARG A 421 31.32 -23.20 -11.81
N HIS A 422 32.06 -22.10 -11.84
CA HIS A 422 33.48 -22.12 -12.24
C HIS A 422 34.33 -22.97 -11.29
N GLU A 423 34.09 -22.86 -9.99
CA GLU A 423 34.81 -23.65 -8.97
C GLU A 423 34.41 -25.13 -9.02
N TYR A 424 33.12 -25.39 -9.28
CA TYR A 424 32.64 -26.75 -9.52
C TYR A 424 33.26 -27.35 -10.77
N GLU A 425 33.30 -26.60 -11.89
CA GLU A 425 33.91 -27.04 -13.17
C GLU A 425 35.41 -27.27 -13.00
N LYS A 426 36.12 -26.39 -12.25
CA LYS A 426 37.56 -26.58 -11.94
C LYS A 426 37.79 -27.86 -11.14
N ARG A 427 37.06 -28.08 -10.06
CA ARG A 427 37.16 -29.31 -9.25
C ARG A 427 36.71 -30.55 -10.01
N ALA A 428 35.75 -30.44 -10.92
CA ALA A 428 35.36 -31.53 -11.76
C ALA A 428 36.47 -31.89 -12.77
N SER A 429 37.15 -30.88 -13.35
CA SER A 429 38.30 -31.07 -14.22
C SER A 429 39.51 -31.70 -13.47
N GLU A 430 39.82 -31.19 -12.29
CA GLU A 430 40.87 -31.75 -11.42
C GLU A 430 40.60 -33.24 -11.12
N ARG A 431 39.39 -33.59 -10.71
CA ARG A 431 38.98 -34.97 -10.44
C ARG A 431 38.98 -35.84 -11.71
N ALA A 432 38.67 -35.27 -12.86
CA ALA A 432 38.74 -35.99 -14.13
C ALA A 432 40.18 -36.32 -14.48
N GLN A 433 41.10 -35.36 -14.30
CA GLN A 433 42.54 -35.60 -14.53
C GLN A 433 43.09 -36.66 -13.56
N GLU A 434 42.71 -36.58 -12.28
CA GLU A 434 43.12 -37.57 -11.28
C GLU A 434 42.56 -38.96 -11.60
N ALA A 435 41.26 -39.05 -12.00
CA ALA A 435 40.67 -40.31 -12.42
C ALA A 435 41.38 -40.92 -13.63
N GLN A 436 41.77 -40.11 -14.62
CA GLN A 436 42.52 -40.55 -15.78
C GLN A 436 43.93 -41.02 -15.41
N ALA A 437 44.63 -40.32 -14.49
CA ALA A 437 45.92 -40.72 -14.00
C ALA A 437 45.90 -42.08 -13.25
N LEU A 438 44.86 -42.29 -12.44
CA LEU A 438 44.64 -43.54 -11.69
C LEU A 438 44.26 -44.70 -12.63
N ALA A 439 43.49 -44.41 -13.70
CA ALA A 439 43.18 -45.41 -14.73
C ALA A 439 44.41 -45.86 -15.52
N LYS A 440 45.33 -44.92 -15.85
CA LYS A 440 46.64 -45.25 -16.45
C LYS A 440 47.51 -46.12 -15.56
N LYS A 441 47.32 -46.10 -14.26
CA LYS A 441 48.00 -46.99 -13.27
C LYS A 441 47.30 -48.35 -13.13
N GLY A 442 46.30 -48.66 -13.97
CA GLY A 442 45.64 -49.96 -14.01
C GLY A 442 44.53 -50.12 -12.94
N MET A 443 44.11 -49.05 -12.27
CA MET A 443 43.07 -49.15 -11.26
C MET A 443 41.68 -49.31 -11.88
N SER A 444 40.87 -50.16 -11.28
CA SER A 444 39.48 -50.35 -11.70
C SER A 444 38.61 -49.11 -11.34
N GLN A 445 37.56 -48.86 -12.11
CA GLN A 445 36.63 -47.73 -11.84
C GLN A 445 36.07 -47.72 -10.43
N ARG A 446 35.96 -48.89 -9.77
CA ARG A 446 35.49 -49.01 -8.39
C ARG A 446 36.51 -48.55 -7.40
N GLN A 447 37.78 -48.86 -7.61
CA GLN A 447 38.90 -48.36 -6.79
C GLN A 447 39.10 -46.85 -6.98
N ILE A 448 39.05 -46.37 -8.22
CA ILE A 448 39.13 -44.94 -8.51
C ILE A 448 37.99 -44.17 -7.82
N ALA A 449 36.77 -44.67 -7.90
CA ALA A 449 35.61 -44.07 -7.21
C ALA A 449 35.79 -43.94 -5.69
N GLY A 450 36.34 -44.98 -5.08
CA GLY A 450 36.65 -44.98 -3.67
C GLY A 450 37.76 -43.98 -3.29
N GLN A 451 38.81 -43.86 -4.10
CA GLN A 451 39.96 -43.00 -3.85
C GLN A 451 39.64 -41.51 -4.01
N ILE A 452 38.91 -41.13 -5.05
CA ILE A 452 38.53 -39.73 -5.30
C ILE A 452 37.19 -39.31 -4.68
N GLY A 453 36.55 -40.22 -3.95
CA GLY A 453 35.34 -39.92 -3.19
C GLY A 453 34.10 -39.54 -4.05
N VAL A 454 33.95 -40.20 -5.19
CA VAL A 454 32.79 -39.97 -6.13
C VAL A 454 32.05 -41.26 -6.47
N LYS A 455 30.88 -41.15 -7.02
CA LYS A 455 30.13 -42.34 -7.50
C LYS A 455 30.79 -42.95 -8.73
N ARG A 456 30.74 -44.28 -8.88
CA ARG A 456 31.28 -45.01 -10.05
C ARG A 456 30.78 -44.46 -11.37
N THR A 457 29.52 -44.06 -11.45
CA THR A 457 28.93 -43.44 -12.66
C THR A 457 29.58 -42.10 -13.00
N GLN A 458 30.14 -41.41 -12.05
CA GLN A 458 30.87 -40.15 -12.23
C GLN A 458 32.29 -40.43 -12.76
N VAL A 459 32.96 -41.48 -12.24
CA VAL A 459 34.24 -41.94 -12.79
C VAL A 459 34.10 -42.34 -14.23
N GLN A 460 33.04 -43.06 -14.61
CA GLN A 460 32.76 -43.42 -15.98
C GLN A 460 32.67 -42.21 -16.90
N ARG A 461 32.07 -41.10 -16.45
CA ARG A 461 32.01 -39.84 -17.20
C ARG A 461 33.34 -39.10 -17.26
N TYR A 462 34.23 -39.29 -16.30
CA TYR A 462 35.57 -38.69 -16.32
C TYR A 462 36.54 -39.45 -17.24
N LEU A 463 36.24 -40.69 -17.52
CA LEU A 463 37.06 -41.56 -18.38
C LEU A 463 36.51 -41.66 -19.81
N SER A 464 35.26 -41.26 -20.05
CA SER A 464 34.69 -41.08 -21.40
C SER A 464 35.13 -39.75 -22.00
#